data_c3bcb59e78d5d7191ff0082598a622a7
#
_entry.id   c3bcb59e78d5d7191ff0082598a622a7
#
_cell.length_a   1.000
_cell.length_b   1.000
_cell.length_c   1.000
_cell.angle_alpha   90.00
_cell.angle_beta   90.00
_cell.angle_gamma   90.00
#
_symmetry.space_group_name_H-M   'P 1'
#
loop_
_entity.id
_entity.type
_entity.pdbx_description
1 polymer ?
#
loop_
_entity_poly.entity_id
_entity_poly.type
_entity_poly.pdbx_seq_one_letter_code
_entity_poly.pdbx_strand_id
1 'polypeptide(L)'
;MQTNLAAKPLLLAFLAVAIAFITGCQTTKPIDWNSRVGTYTYDQAVVELGPPDKQAPLSDGKMVAQWITHRNGGSSFGIGTGFYSGGMGVGVGQSIGSGYRDRILTLTFGADGKLFAWSKNY
;
A
#
# COMPACT_ATOMS: atom_id res chain seq x y z
N MET A 1 56.48 8.26 15.75
CA MET A 1 55.07 8.14 15.31
C MET A 1 55.05 7.62 13.88
N GLN A 2 54.90 6.31 13.72
CA GLN A 2 54.69 5.72 12.40
C GLN A 2 53.21 5.73 12.12
N THR A 3 52.76 6.67 11.30
CA THR A 3 51.42 6.67 10.74
C THR A 3 51.35 5.53 9.74
N ASN A 4 50.62 4.48 10.10
CA ASN A 4 50.37 3.34 9.22
C ASN A 4 49.68 3.79 7.93
N LEU A 5 50.47 4.02 6.89
CA LEU A 5 49.99 4.38 5.55
C LEU A 5 49.09 3.30 4.94
N ALA A 6 49.20 2.07 5.44
CA ALA A 6 48.41 0.92 4.97
C ALA A 6 46.92 0.93 5.45
N ALA A 7 46.59 1.66 6.52
CA ALA A 7 45.22 1.73 7.05
C ALA A 7 44.34 2.72 6.30
N LYS A 8 44.92 3.71 5.64
CA LYS A 8 44.19 4.74 4.90
C LYS A 8 43.40 4.19 3.69
N PRO A 9 43.96 3.34 2.81
CA PRO A 9 43.21 2.82 1.68
C PRO A 9 42.11 1.84 2.13
N LEU A 10 42.33 1.13 3.23
CA LEU A 10 41.31 0.23 3.76
C LEU A 10 40.11 0.98 4.35
N LEU A 11 40.36 2.08 5.04
CA LEU A 11 39.33 2.95 5.59
C LEU A 11 38.50 3.62 4.49
N LEU A 12 39.17 4.07 3.42
CA LEU A 12 38.48 4.65 2.24
C LEU A 12 37.66 3.62 1.49
N ALA A 13 38.12 2.39 1.37
CA ALA A 13 37.39 1.30 0.77
C ALA A 13 36.14 0.94 1.59
N PHE A 14 36.24 0.92 2.91
CA PHE A 14 35.11 0.69 3.81
C PHE A 14 34.08 1.80 3.73
N LEU A 15 34.51 3.05 3.64
CA LEU A 15 33.63 4.21 3.49
C LEU A 15 32.92 4.20 2.14
N ALA A 16 33.57 3.81 1.06
CA ALA A 16 32.98 3.69 -0.27
C ALA A 16 31.90 2.60 -0.32
N VAL A 17 32.12 1.47 0.33
CA VAL A 17 31.13 0.38 0.42
C VAL A 17 29.94 0.81 1.27
N ALA A 18 30.13 1.52 2.36
CA ALA A 18 29.05 2.02 3.21
C ALA A 18 28.14 3.01 2.47
N ILE A 19 28.69 3.85 1.61
CA ILE A 19 27.92 4.82 0.81
C ILE A 19 27.09 4.12 -0.27
N ALA A 20 27.54 2.99 -0.81
CA ALA A 20 26.83 2.23 -1.82
C ALA A 20 25.50 1.62 -1.30
N PHE A 21 25.35 1.43 0.01
CA PHE A 21 24.12 0.90 0.62
C PHE A 21 23.01 1.95 0.84
N ILE A 22 23.30 3.24 0.68
CA ILE A 22 22.33 4.32 0.98
C ILE A 22 21.48 4.70 -0.25
N THR A 23 21.82 4.24 -1.44
CA THR A 23 21.12 4.61 -2.68
C THR A 23 19.85 3.79 -2.98
N GLY A 24 19.28 3.15 -1.97
CA GLY A 24 18.09 2.29 -2.10
C GLY A 24 16.73 2.97 -1.96
N CYS A 25 16.61 4.29 -2.12
CA CYS A 25 15.29 4.92 -2.23
C CYS A 25 14.71 4.66 -3.62
N GLN A 26 14.08 3.51 -3.80
CA GLN A 26 13.23 3.26 -4.94
C GLN A 26 11.97 4.11 -4.78
N THR A 27 11.92 5.24 -5.46
CA THR A 27 10.66 5.95 -5.67
C THR A 27 9.77 5.04 -6.51
N THR A 28 8.79 4.44 -5.88
CA THR A 28 7.78 3.63 -6.58
C THR A 28 7.04 4.54 -7.54
N LYS A 29 7.30 4.40 -8.83
CA LYS A 29 6.57 5.15 -9.86
C LYS A 29 5.09 4.82 -9.74
N PRO A 30 4.20 5.82 -9.85
CA PRO A 30 2.78 5.54 -9.88
C PRO A 30 2.46 4.61 -11.06
N ILE A 31 1.64 3.60 -10.79
CA ILE A 31 1.23 2.62 -11.79
C ILE A 31 0.38 3.32 -12.84
N ASP A 32 0.78 3.23 -14.10
CA ASP A 32 -0.05 3.67 -15.21
C ASP A 32 -1.04 2.55 -15.59
N TRP A 33 -2.26 2.68 -15.10
CA TRP A 33 -3.32 1.72 -15.35
C TRP A 33 -3.82 1.74 -16.79
N ASN A 34 -3.71 2.88 -17.50
CA ASN A 34 -4.12 2.97 -18.89
C ASN A 34 -3.31 2.05 -19.80
N SER A 35 -2.03 1.95 -19.56
CA SER A 35 -1.15 1.05 -20.33
C SER A 35 -1.41 -0.44 -20.07
N ARG A 36 -2.08 -0.75 -18.98
CA ARG A 36 -2.39 -2.13 -18.56
C ARG A 36 -3.73 -2.65 -19.06
N VAL A 37 -4.60 -1.77 -19.57
CA VAL A 37 -5.90 -2.17 -20.15
C VAL A 37 -5.66 -3.10 -21.34
N GLY A 38 -6.35 -4.24 -21.34
CA GLY A 38 -6.26 -5.26 -22.38
C GLY A 38 -5.13 -6.27 -22.26
N THR A 39 -4.15 -6.05 -21.37
CA THR A 39 -2.99 -6.93 -21.18
C THR A 39 -2.86 -7.46 -19.76
N TYR A 40 -3.23 -6.67 -18.77
CA TYR A 40 -3.11 -7.02 -17.36
C TYR A 40 -4.23 -7.97 -16.93
N THR A 41 -3.88 -9.05 -16.28
CA THR A 41 -4.85 -10.08 -15.88
C THR A 41 -5.24 -9.98 -14.41
N TYR A 42 -6.37 -10.60 -14.06
CA TYR A 42 -6.81 -10.69 -12.68
C TYR A 42 -5.77 -11.39 -11.79
N ASP A 43 -5.17 -12.48 -12.27
CA ASP A 43 -4.16 -13.21 -11.52
C ASP A 43 -2.93 -12.33 -11.22
N GLN A 44 -2.51 -11.52 -12.20
CA GLN A 44 -1.43 -10.56 -12.00
C GLN A 44 -1.79 -9.50 -10.96
N ALA A 45 -3.05 -9.04 -10.96
CA ALA A 45 -3.52 -8.10 -9.95
C ALA A 45 -3.47 -8.70 -8.55
N VAL A 46 -3.90 -9.94 -8.38
CA VAL A 46 -3.87 -10.65 -7.10
C VAL A 46 -2.43 -10.86 -6.61
N VAL A 47 -1.52 -11.20 -7.51
CA VAL A 47 -0.09 -11.38 -7.15
C VAL A 47 0.56 -10.04 -6.76
N GLU A 48 0.27 -8.97 -7.49
CA GLU A 48 0.91 -7.65 -7.28
C GLU A 48 0.28 -6.86 -6.11
N LEU A 49 -1.05 -6.88 -6.00
CA LEU A 49 -1.81 -6.08 -5.03
C LEU A 49 -2.29 -6.88 -3.81
N GLY A 50 -2.19 -8.20 -3.88
CA GLY A 50 -2.83 -9.10 -2.93
C GLY A 50 -4.29 -9.41 -3.31
N PRO A 51 -4.99 -10.22 -2.52
CA PRO A 51 -6.40 -10.51 -2.76
C PRO A 51 -7.24 -9.23 -2.66
N PRO A 52 -8.28 -9.08 -3.51
CA PRO A 52 -9.16 -7.92 -3.44
C PRO A 52 -10.01 -7.93 -2.16
N ASP A 53 -10.30 -6.74 -1.65
CA ASP A 53 -11.18 -6.59 -0.47
C ASP A 53 -12.63 -6.90 -0.81
N LYS A 54 -13.04 -6.58 -2.04
CA LYS A 54 -14.37 -6.86 -2.56
C LYS A 54 -14.29 -7.29 -4.01
N GLN A 55 -15.13 -8.23 -4.39
CA GLN A 55 -15.28 -8.66 -5.77
C GLN A 55 -16.74 -9.04 -6.05
N ALA A 56 -17.19 -8.79 -7.28
CA ALA A 56 -18.51 -9.15 -7.73
C ALA A 56 -18.51 -9.51 -9.22
N PRO A 57 -19.11 -10.64 -9.61
CA PRO A 57 -19.34 -10.95 -11.00
C PRO A 57 -20.47 -10.07 -11.55
N LEU A 58 -20.34 -9.65 -12.80
CA LEU A 58 -21.37 -8.93 -13.52
C LEU A 58 -22.15 -9.89 -14.43
N SER A 59 -23.38 -9.52 -14.77
CA SER A 59 -24.26 -10.34 -15.62
C SER A 59 -23.75 -10.56 -17.04
N ASP A 60 -22.82 -9.70 -17.51
CA ASP A 60 -22.19 -9.80 -18.82
C ASP A 60 -20.89 -10.65 -18.84
N GLY A 61 -20.60 -11.34 -17.74
CA GLY A 61 -19.42 -12.18 -17.59
C GLY A 61 -18.17 -11.44 -17.15
N LYS A 62 -18.23 -10.13 -16.93
CA LYS A 62 -17.14 -9.35 -16.35
C LYS A 62 -17.08 -9.52 -14.84
N MET A 63 -15.96 -9.19 -14.25
CA MET A 63 -15.74 -9.19 -12.81
C MET A 63 -15.20 -7.85 -12.36
N VAL A 64 -15.80 -7.29 -11.34
CA VAL A 64 -15.32 -6.08 -10.67
C VAL A 64 -14.60 -6.49 -9.38
N ALA A 65 -13.40 -6.00 -9.18
CA ALA A 65 -12.63 -6.19 -7.97
C ALA A 65 -12.16 -4.85 -7.41
N GLN A 66 -12.21 -4.70 -6.09
CA GLN A 66 -11.83 -3.48 -5.39
C GLN A 66 -10.73 -3.77 -4.39
N TRP A 67 -9.70 -2.94 -4.40
CA TRP A 67 -8.65 -2.89 -3.40
C TRP A 67 -8.77 -1.58 -2.63
N ILE A 68 -8.90 -1.69 -1.32
CA ILE A 68 -9.07 -0.56 -0.42
C ILE A 68 -7.75 -0.32 0.30
N THR A 69 -7.11 0.79 0.01
CA THR A 69 -5.91 1.18 0.72
C THR A 69 -6.28 2.23 1.76
N HIS A 70 -6.23 1.83 3.01
CA HIS A 70 -6.41 2.77 4.11
C HIS A 70 -5.17 3.66 4.19
N ARG A 71 -5.35 4.94 3.92
CA ARG A 71 -4.32 5.90 4.23
C ARG A 71 -4.42 6.21 5.72
N ASN A 72 -3.49 5.71 6.51
CA ASN A 72 -3.35 6.08 7.91
C ASN A 72 -3.02 7.57 8.01
N GLY A 73 -4.04 8.39 8.00
CA GLY A 73 -3.98 9.69 8.58
C GLY A 73 -4.15 9.49 10.08
N GLY A 74 -3.04 9.22 10.78
CA GLY A 74 -3.00 9.13 12.22
C GLY A 74 -4.11 8.25 12.83
N SER A 75 -3.88 6.95 12.97
CA SER A 75 -4.71 6.11 13.83
C SER A 75 -4.41 6.51 15.26
N SER A 76 -5.20 7.39 15.82
CA SER A 76 -5.25 7.55 17.25
C SER A 76 -6.10 6.41 17.81
N PHE A 77 -5.44 5.37 18.29
CA PHE A 77 -6.06 4.40 19.19
C PHE A 77 -6.38 5.14 20.48
N GLY A 78 -7.59 5.67 20.60
CA GLY A 78 -8.11 6.20 21.83
C GLY A 78 -8.75 5.06 22.62
N ILE A 79 -8.11 4.59 23.68
CA ILE A 79 -8.81 3.84 24.72
C ILE A 79 -9.59 4.87 25.51
N GLY A 80 -10.84 5.09 25.16
CA GLY A 80 -11.76 5.94 25.90
C GLY A 80 -12.44 5.13 26.99
N THR A 81 -12.24 5.49 28.26
CA THR A 81 -13.13 5.08 29.33
C THR A 81 -14.36 6.00 29.28
N GLY A 82 -15.48 5.45 28.81
CA GLY A 82 -16.76 6.16 28.80
C GLY A 82 -17.61 5.73 29.98
N PHE A 83 -18.17 6.71 30.69
CA PHE A 83 -19.20 6.44 31.69
C PHE A 83 -20.55 6.37 30.98
N TYR A 84 -21.14 5.18 30.97
CA TYR A 84 -22.54 5.01 30.62
C TYR A 84 -23.39 5.03 31.90
N SER A 85 -24.56 5.63 31.81
CA SER A 85 -25.53 5.61 32.88
C SER A 85 -25.90 4.16 33.22
N GLY A 86 -25.29 3.61 34.26
CA GLY A 86 -25.51 2.24 34.71
C GLY A 86 -24.26 1.38 34.89
N GLY A 87 -23.05 1.86 34.65
CA GLY A 87 -21.84 1.11 34.88
C GLY A 87 -20.62 1.58 34.12
N MET A 88 -19.44 1.21 34.61
CA MET A 88 -18.16 1.43 33.96
C MET A 88 -18.02 0.45 32.79
N GLY A 89 -18.04 0.92 31.58
CA GLY A 89 -17.74 0.14 30.37
C GLY A 89 -16.42 0.56 29.76
N VAL A 90 -15.52 -0.37 29.51
CA VAL A 90 -14.36 -0.14 28.64
C VAL A 90 -14.86 -0.27 27.22
N GLY A 91 -15.15 0.85 26.56
CA GLY A 91 -15.50 0.91 25.15
C GLY A 91 -14.24 1.20 24.32
N VAL A 92 -13.92 0.33 23.38
CA VAL A 92 -13.00 0.66 22.28
C VAL A 92 -13.75 1.63 21.36
N GLY A 93 -13.64 2.93 21.64
CA GLY A 93 -14.17 3.96 20.78
C GLY A 93 -13.20 4.21 19.65
N GLN A 94 -13.53 3.75 18.44
CA GLN A 94 -12.91 4.22 17.25
C GLN A 94 -13.47 5.63 16.99
N SER A 95 -12.71 6.66 17.36
CA SER A 95 -13.10 8.02 16.98
C SER A 95 -12.87 8.14 15.48
N ILE A 96 -13.94 8.16 14.75
CA ILE A 96 -13.96 8.50 13.33
C ILE A 96 -13.70 10.00 13.25
N GLY A 97 -12.43 10.38 13.33
CA GLY A 97 -12.00 11.70 12.94
C GLY A 97 -12.28 11.83 11.44
N SER A 98 -13.00 12.84 11.04
CA SER A 98 -13.29 13.22 9.66
C SER A 98 -11.99 13.35 8.86
N GLY A 99 -11.59 12.32 8.16
CA GLY A 99 -10.34 12.30 7.40
C GLY A 99 -9.97 10.96 6.78
N TYR A 100 -10.74 9.92 7.00
CA TYR A 100 -10.56 8.65 6.31
C TYR A 100 -11.05 8.80 4.87
N ARG A 101 -10.17 9.22 4.00
CA ARG A 101 -10.36 9.02 2.57
C ARG A 101 -9.74 7.69 2.23
N ASP A 102 -10.54 6.65 2.27
CA ASP A 102 -10.14 5.36 1.73
C ASP A 102 -9.82 5.54 0.25
N ARG A 103 -8.61 5.14 -0.12
CA ARG A 103 -8.25 5.06 -1.53
C ARG A 103 -8.75 3.76 -2.07
N ILE A 104 -9.72 3.84 -2.94
CA ILE A 104 -10.32 2.67 -3.57
C ILE A 104 -9.81 2.58 -5.00
N LEU A 105 -9.14 1.48 -5.31
CA LEU A 105 -8.81 1.09 -6.65
C LEU A 105 -9.85 0.07 -7.12
N THR A 106 -10.59 0.38 -8.16
CA THR A 106 -11.56 -0.53 -8.76
C THR A 106 -11.05 -0.97 -10.12
N LEU A 107 -10.89 -2.26 -10.31
CA LEU A 107 -10.51 -2.88 -11.57
C LEU A 107 -11.67 -3.73 -12.08
N THR A 108 -12.01 -3.57 -13.35
CA THR A 108 -13.01 -4.40 -14.03
C THR A 108 -12.29 -5.29 -15.04
N PHE A 109 -12.44 -6.59 -14.89
CA PHE A 109 -11.87 -7.59 -15.77
C PHE A 109 -12.95 -8.12 -16.72
N GLY A 110 -12.58 -8.28 -17.99
CA GLY A 110 -13.47 -8.91 -18.97
C GLY A 110 -13.67 -10.40 -18.73
N ALA A 111 -14.54 -11.04 -19.50
CA ALA A 111 -14.78 -12.48 -19.44
C ALA A 111 -13.51 -13.31 -19.78
N ASP A 112 -12.54 -12.72 -20.49
CA ASP A 112 -11.23 -13.29 -20.79
C ASP A 112 -10.20 -13.15 -19.65
N GLY A 113 -10.60 -12.52 -18.53
CA GLY A 113 -9.74 -12.27 -17.36
C GLY A 113 -8.77 -11.10 -17.50
N LYS A 114 -8.84 -10.35 -18.60
CA LYS A 114 -7.98 -9.17 -18.83
C LYS A 114 -8.64 -7.89 -18.36
N LEU A 115 -7.83 -6.93 -17.93
CA LEU A 115 -8.31 -5.64 -17.47
C LEU A 115 -9.06 -4.91 -18.59
N PHE A 116 -10.32 -4.62 -18.34
CA PHE A 116 -11.21 -3.91 -19.25
C PHE A 116 -11.29 -2.41 -18.92
N ALA A 117 -11.45 -2.08 -17.64
CA ALA A 117 -11.56 -0.72 -17.16
C ALA A 117 -11.02 -0.59 -15.74
N TRP A 118 -10.67 0.61 -15.35
CA TRP A 118 -10.21 0.90 -14.01
C TRP A 118 -10.70 2.27 -13.53
N SER A 119 -10.81 2.42 -12.23
CA SER A 119 -11.07 3.72 -11.60
C SER A 119 -10.37 3.82 -10.25
N LYS A 120 -10.02 5.02 -9.88
CA LYS A 120 -9.47 5.35 -8.57
C LYS A 120 -10.33 6.44 -7.93
N ASN A 121 -10.58 6.29 -6.64
CA ASN A 121 -11.28 7.27 -5.84
C ASN A 121 -10.32 7.79 -4.75
N TYR A 122 -9.69 8.94 -5.01
CA TYR A 122 -8.89 9.71 -4.05
C TYR A 122 -8.58 11.13 -4.52
#